data_acc407a5067d1e1656948f4ba7eacdd4
#
_entry.id   acc407a5067d1e1656948f4ba7eacdd4
#
_cell.length_a   1.000
_cell.length_b   1.000
_cell.length_c   1.000
_cell.angle_alpha   90.00
_cell.angle_beta   90.00
_cell.angle_gamma   90.00
#
_symmetry.space_group_name_H-M   'P 1'
#
loop_
_entity.id
_entity.type
_entity.pdbx_description
1 polymer ?
#
loop_
_entity_poly.entity_id
_entity_poly.type
_entity_poly.pdbx_seq_one_letter_code
_entity_poly.pdbx_strand_id
1 'polypeptide(L)'
;MSRLKIVLVLALAALCVPVAGCSVFQDQVPPPVMAPPPPPPPPPPPPPPPPPAAPPPAQADLWPDGRAPMCFEAPAEADAWAREKVMDAAAAWEAVARVEFDILAACPAPGSGPRRIPIRIEHDPELFASSSHLGVNLVRGGAITLNADYLVTNRICGRRGTVGREGCFYADALHELGHALGFSHDHVSPRAPDCVARLGTPEAEVADEQYYDPASIMNYCNPDRWKGQLSPADLCSVRAAYGGPHGDRPSRASCYAMTGATAGGRESRRP
;
A
#
# COMPACT_ATOMS: atom_id res chain seq x y z
N MET A 1 48.86 8.44 -15.04
CA MET A 1 50.12 7.70 -14.81
C MET A 1 49.79 6.38 -14.14
N SER A 2 50.05 5.35 -14.88
CA SER A 2 49.72 3.93 -14.68
C SER A 2 50.41 3.28 -13.49
N ARG A 3 49.81 2.33 -12.81
CA ARG A 3 50.50 1.15 -12.26
C ARG A 3 49.55 -0.06 -12.22
N LEU A 4 49.75 -0.87 -13.23
CA LEU A 4 49.29 -2.24 -13.36
C LEU A 4 50.09 -3.14 -12.40
N LYS A 5 49.46 -3.95 -11.55
CA LYS A 5 50.08 -5.00 -10.76
C LYS A 5 49.71 -6.36 -11.35
N ILE A 6 50.68 -6.99 -11.95
CA ILE A 6 50.65 -8.37 -12.44
C ILE A 6 50.91 -9.28 -11.23
N VAL A 7 50.06 -10.28 -11.00
CA VAL A 7 50.28 -11.37 -10.04
C VAL A 7 50.67 -12.63 -10.83
N LEU A 8 51.86 -13.09 -10.60
CA LEU A 8 52.45 -14.27 -11.19
C LEU A 8 52.05 -15.52 -10.37
N VAL A 9 51.43 -16.50 -11.02
CA VAL A 9 51.11 -17.81 -10.40
C VAL A 9 52.17 -18.80 -10.83
N LEU A 10 52.96 -19.28 -9.85
CA LEU A 10 53.94 -20.35 -10.01
C LEU A 10 53.24 -21.71 -9.84
N ALA A 11 53.31 -22.56 -10.86
CA ALA A 11 52.91 -23.95 -10.82
C ALA A 11 54.10 -24.81 -10.34
N LEU A 12 53.92 -25.53 -9.26
CA LEU A 12 54.84 -26.61 -8.84
C LEU A 12 54.35 -27.94 -9.37
N ALA A 13 55.18 -28.55 -10.23
CA ALA A 13 55.01 -29.93 -10.64
C ALA A 13 55.72 -30.85 -9.64
N ALA A 14 55.02 -31.78 -9.06
CA ALA A 14 55.59 -32.85 -8.22
C ALA A 14 55.75 -34.12 -9.03
N LEU A 15 56.98 -34.60 -9.11
CA LEU A 15 57.37 -35.89 -9.69
C LEU A 15 56.96 -37.04 -8.76
N CYS A 16 56.26 -38.01 -9.30
CA CYS A 16 56.03 -39.29 -8.65
C CYS A 16 57.09 -40.30 -9.10
N VAL A 17 57.81 -40.87 -8.13
CA VAL A 17 58.71 -42.01 -8.32
C VAL A 17 57.97 -43.29 -7.90
N PRO A 18 57.99 -44.40 -8.68
CA PRO A 18 57.38 -45.64 -8.26
C PRO A 18 58.34 -46.47 -7.41
N VAL A 19 57.92 -46.88 -6.21
CA VAL A 19 58.63 -47.89 -5.41
C VAL A 19 57.79 -49.19 -5.49
N ALA A 20 58.52 -50.25 -5.97
CA ALA A 20 57.99 -51.59 -6.12
C ALA A 20 57.99 -52.34 -4.77
N GLY A 21 56.92 -53.08 -4.49
CA GLY A 21 56.94 -54.37 -3.86
C GLY A 21 56.96 -54.44 -2.34
N CYS A 22 55.82 -54.76 -1.75
CA CYS A 22 55.70 -55.64 -0.60
C CYS A 22 54.31 -56.27 -0.62
N SER A 23 54.21 -57.59 -0.90
CA SER A 23 53.01 -58.36 -0.75
C SER A 23 52.78 -58.61 0.73
N VAL A 24 51.77 -58.09 1.30
CA VAL A 24 51.31 -58.42 2.65
C VAL A 24 50.01 -59.23 2.52
N PHE A 25 50.02 -60.41 3.09
CA PHE A 25 48.85 -61.28 3.26
C PHE A 25 47.73 -60.48 3.91
N GLN A 26 46.63 -60.31 3.19
CA GLN A 26 45.43 -59.75 3.73
C GLN A 26 44.59 -60.87 4.31
N ASP A 27 44.50 -60.94 5.64
CA ASP A 27 43.45 -61.67 6.33
C ASP A 27 42.11 -61.07 5.90
N GLN A 28 41.26 -61.90 5.28
CA GLN A 28 39.93 -61.50 4.88
C GLN A 28 39.03 -61.40 6.13
N VAL A 29 38.94 -60.18 6.66
CA VAL A 29 37.86 -59.87 7.62
C VAL A 29 36.54 -59.79 6.84
N PRO A 30 35.53 -60.57 7.23
CA PRO A 30 34.24 -60.47 6.56
C PRO A 30 33.68 -59.06 6.69
N PRO A 31 33.02 -58.54 5.63
CA PRO A 31 32.47 -57.17 5.67
C PRO A 31 31.48 -57.06 6.82
N PRO A 32 31.45 -55.94 7.53
CA PRO A 32 30.47 -55.69 8.58
C PRO A 32 29.07 -55.79 8.00
N VAL A 33 28.20 -56.61 8.63
CA VAL A 33 26.80 -56.65 8.30
C VAL A 33 26.21 -55.29 8.61
N MET A 34 25.88 -54.53 7.57
CA MET A 34 25.21 -53.22 7.73
C MET A 34 23.84 -53.46 8.32
N ALA A 35 23.59 -52.87 9.48
CA ALA A 35 22.25 -52.83 10.05
C ALA A 35 21.28 -52.15 9.06
N PRO A 36 20.05 -52.59 8.95
CA PRO A 36 19.06 -51.94 8.10
C PRO A 36 18.92 -50.49 8.51
N PRO A 37 18.74 -49.56 7.54
CA PRO A 37 18.56 -48.15 7.84
C PRO A 37 17.34 -47.96 8.75
N PRO A 38 17.37 -47.03 9.69
CA PRO A 38 16.22 -46.73 10.53
C PRO A 38 15.02 -46.32 9.65
N PRO A 39 13.80 -46.64 10.09
CA PRO A 39 12.61 -46.20 9.36
C PRO A 39 12.57 -44.69 9.22
N PRO A 40 12.05 -44.18 8.11
CA PRO A 40 11.92 -42.73 7.93
C PRO A 40 11.08 -42.10 9.05
N PRO A 41 11.42 -40.87 9.48
CA PRO A 41 10.61 -40.19 10.50
C PRO A 41 9.17 -40.01 10.01
N PRO A 42 8.17 -40.04 10.90
CA PRO A 42 6.80 -39.78 10.52
C PRO A 42 6.67 -38.38 9.87
N PRO A 43 5.77 -38.22 8.89
CA PRO A 43 5.54 -36.94 8.28
C PRO A 43 5.16 -35.88 9.34
N PRO A 44 5.59 -34.64 9.19
CA PRO A 44 5.19 -33.57 10.11
C PRO A 44 3.66 -33.45 10.15
N PRO A 45 3.06 -33.09 11.29
CA PRO A 45 1.63 -32.84 11.37
C PRO A 45 1.23 -31.74 10.37
N PRO A 46 0.02 -31.82 9.80
CA PRO A 46 -0.47 -30.75 8.93
C PRO A 46 -0.43 -29.42 9.66
N PRO A 47 -0.12 -28.32 8.97
CA PRO A 47 -0.15 -26.99 9.58
C PRO A 47 -1.55 -26.73 10.17
N PRO A 48 -1.64 -26.02 11.29
CA PRO A 48 -2.93 -25.63 11.86
C PRO A 48 -3.74 -24.89 10.79
N PRO A 49 -5.08 -25.03 10.79
CA PRO A 49 -5.92 -24.26 9.89
C PRO A 49 -5.62 -22.76 10.10
N PRO A 50 -5.61 -21.96 9.01
CA PRO A 50 -5.42 -20.53 9.14
C PRO A 50 -6.44 -19.98 10.13
N PRO A 51 -6.07 -18.98 10.96
CA PRO A 51 -7.01 -18.33 11.84
C PRO A 51 -8.21 -17.83 11.01
N PRO A 52 -9.43 -17.81 11.55
CA PRO A 52 -10.58 -17.25 10.86
C PRO A 52 -10.21 -15.85 10.40
N ALA A 53 -10.52 -15.56 9.12
CA ALA A 53 -10.26 -14.26 8.52
C ALA A 53 -10.75 -13.16 9.47
N ALA A 54 -9.89 -12.20 9.77
CA ALA A 54 -10.28 -11.04 10.54
C ALA A 54 -11.54 -10.43 9.90
N PRO A 55 -12.53 -9.99 10.70
CA PRO A 55 -13.69 -9.32 10.13
C PRO A 55 -13.21 -8.18 9.25
N PRO A 56 -13.85 -7.95 8.09
CA PRO A 56 -13.50 -6.86 7.19
C PRO A 56 -13.37 -5.56 7.98
N PRO A 57 -12.47 -4.61 7.58
CA PRO A 57 -12.27 -3.35 8.29
C PRO A 57 -13.63 -2.75 8.60
N ALA A 58 -13.83 -2.51 9.87
CA ALA A 58 -15.14 -2.39 10.45
C ALA A 58 -15.88 -1.23 9.76
N GLN A 59 -17.16 -1.43 9.47
CA GLN A 59 -18.12 -0.35 9.24
C GLN A 59 -18.07 0.72 10.36
N ALA A 60 -17.31 0.49 11.42
CA ALA A 60 -17.04 1.39 12.52
C ALA A 60 -16.36 2.71 12.12
N ASP A 61 -15.64 2.76 11.01
CA ASP A 61 -14.94 3.95 10.54
C ASP A 61 -15.75 4.76 9.52
N LEU A 62 -16.88 4.24 9.05
CA LEU A 62 -17.75 4.94 8.10
C LEU A 62 -18.63 5.98 8.80
N TRP A 63 -18.96 7.06 8.09
CA TRP A 63 -19.94 8.04 8.52
C TRP A 63 -21.35 7.46 8.44
N PRO A 64 -22.11 7.39 9.52
CA PRO A 64 -23.46 6.76 9.51
C PRO A 64 -24.43 7.43 8.53
N ASP A 65 -24.29 8.75 8.35
CA ASP A 65 -25.10 9.57 7.44
C ASP A 65 -24.38 9.95 6.14
N GLY A 66 -23.16 9.47 5.94
CA GLY A 66 -22.32 9.81 4.78
C GLY A 66 -21.72 11.22 4.83
N ARG A 67 -21.86 11.96 5.95
CA ARG A 67 -21.45 13.35 6.06
C ARG A 67 -20.18 13.51 6.87
N ALA A 68 -19.12 14.05 6.25
CA ALA A 68 -17.84 14.33 6.87
C ALA A 68 -17.72 15.84 7.19
N PRO A 69 -17.79 16.24 8.47
CA PRO A 69 -17.69 17.65 8.87
C PRO A 69 -16.23 18.09 8.89
N MET A 70 -15.86 19.03 8.01
CA MET A 70 -14.49 19.48 7.81
C MET A 70 -14.37 21.01 7.82
N CYS A 71 -13.17 21.54 7.95
CA CYS A 71 -12.91 22.96 7.86
C CYS A 71 -11.45 23.25 7.47
N PHE A 72 -11.20 24.36 6.80
CA PHE A 72 -9.83 24.80 6.55
C PHE A 72 -9.23 25.48 7.79
N GLU A 73 -8.04 25.06 8.20
CA GLU A 73 -7.38 25.61 9.40
C GLU A 73 -6.77 27.00 9.12
N ALA A 74 -6.24 27.22 7.92
CA ALA A 74 -5.65 28.50 7.53
C ALA A 74 -6.72 29.52 7.03
N PRO A 75 -6.40 30.82 7.02
CA PRO A 75 -7.29 31.86 6.48
C PRO A 75 -7.73 31.58 5.05
N ALA A 76 -8.93 32.07 4.69
CA ALA A 76 -9.56 31.78 3.39
C ALA A 76 -8.75 32.29 2.17
N GLU A 77 -7.98 33.34 2.35
CA GLU A 77 -7.16 33.96 1.29
C GLU A 77 -5.86 33.18 1.03
N ALA A 78 -5.43 32.36 2.01
CA ALA A 78 -4.25 31.54 1.81
C ALA A 78 -4.57 30.38 0.87
N ASP A 79 -3.71 30.15 -0.11
CA ASP A 79 -3.77 28.99 -1.01
C ASP A 79 -5.12 28.74 -1.70
N ALA A 80 -5.73 29.81 -2.23
CA ALA A 80 -7.03 29.74 -2.88
C ALA A 80 -7.11 28.61 -3.94
N TRP A 81 -6.04 28.43 -4.75
CA TRP A 81 -5.96 27.37 -5.74
C TRP A 81 -5.97 25.97 -5.11
N ALA A 82 -5.26 25.80 -3.99
CA ALA A 82 -5.20 24.50 -3.30
C ALA A 82 -6.54 24.17 -2.65
N ARG A 83 -7.22 25.14 -2.08
CA ARG A 83 -8.59 24.99 -1.56
C ARG A 83 -9.57 24.58 -2.66
N GLU A 84 -9.47 25.22 -3.85
CA GLU A 84 -10.26 24.83 -5.01
C GLU A 84 -10.03 23.35 -5.36
N LYS A 85 -8.77 22.90 -5.37
CA LYS A 85 -8.46 21.47 -5.65
C LYS A 85 -9.00 20.52 -4.59
N VAL A 86 -9.04 20.92 -3.32
CA VAL A 86 -9.72 20.12 -2.27
C VAL A 86 -11.23 20.05 -2.55
N MET A 87 -11.86 21.16 -2.92
CA MET A 87 -13.29 21.17 -3.26
C MET A 87 -13.60 20.35 -4.53
N ASP A 88 -12.72 20.41 -5.54
CA ASP A 88 -12.82 19.59 -6.75
C ASP A 88 -12.74 18.07 -6.39
N ALA A 89 -11.83 17.71 -5.49
CA ALA A 89 -11.67 16.34 -5.02
C ALA A 89 -12.88 15.86 -4.19
N ALA A 90 -13.43 16.71 -3.34
CA ALA A 90 -14.68 16.43 -2.61
C ALA A 90 -15.84 16.19 -3.58
N ALA A 91 -16.02 17.07 -4.55
CA ALA A 91 -17.06 16.96 -5.56
C ALA A 91 -16.93 15.67 -6.40
N ALA A 92 -15.72 15.18 -6.66
CA ALA A 92 -15.50 13.94 -7.38
C ALA A 92 -16.04 12.71 -6.62
N TRP A 93 -15.88 12.63 -5.31
CA TRP A 93 -16.46 11.59 -4.47
C TRP A 93 -17.99 11.74 -4.34
N GLU A 94 -18.48 12.97 -4.14
CA GLU A 94 -19.90 13.28 -4.00
C GLU A 94 -20.71 12.97 -5.28
N ALA A 95 -20.07 13.15 -6.45
CA ALA A 95 -20.68 12.83 -7.72
C ALA A 95 -21.01 11.33 -7.90
N VAL A 96 -20.29 10.46 -7.17
CA VAL A 96 -20.36 9.01 -7.40
C VAL A 96 -21.01 8.22 -6.26
N ALA A 97 -21.18 8.82 -5.09
CA ALA A 97 -21.77 8.16 -3.92
C ALA A 97 -22.59 9.14 -3.07
N ARG A 98 -23.38 8.60 -2.14
CA ARG A 98 -24.13 9.38 -1.15
C ARG A 98 -23.21 9.81 0.00
N VAL A 99 -22.30 10.69 -0.29
CA VAL A 99 -21.39 11.30 0.68
C VAL A 99 -21.46 12.82 0.54
N GLU A 100 -21.17 13.53 1.62
CA GLU A 100 -21.12 14.98 1.68
C GLU A 100 -19.89 15.38 2.48
N PHE A 101 -19.03 16.18 1.90
CA PHE A 101 -17.95 16.85 2.61
C PHE A 101 -18.42 18.25 3.03
N ASP A 102 -18.93 18.38 4.25
CA ASP A 102 -19.38 19.65 4.81
C ASP A 102 -18.17 20.49 5.22
N ILE A 103 -17.56 21.17 4.24
CA ILE A 103 -16.30 21.90 4.40
C ILE A 103 -16.54 23.40 4.64
N LEU A 104 -16.25 23.87 5.85
CA LEU A 104 -16.26 25.30 6.17
C LEU A 104 -15.00 26.02 5.66
N ALA A 105 -15.17 27.23 5.20
CA ALA A 105 -14.07 28.08 4.73
C ALA A 105 -12.99 28.38 5.82
N ALA A 106 -13.37 28.31 7.10
CA ALA A 106 -12.47 28.43 8.23
C ALA A 106 -12.95 27.55 9.39
N CYS A 107 -12.00 27.02 10.16
CA CYS A 107 -12.35 26.27 11.36
C CYS A 107 -12.91 27.19 12.44
N PRO A 108 -14.02 26.79 13.10
CA PRO A 108 -14.58 27.55 14.20
C PRO A 108 -13.61 27.56 15.39
N ALA A 109 -13.74 28.55 16.27
CA ALA A 109 -12.92 28.63 17.47
C ALA A 109 -13.10 27.36 18.33
N PRO A 110 -12.07 26.90 19.02
CA PRO A 110 -12.17 25.73 19.89
C PRO A 110 -13.35 25.84 20.87
N GLY A 111 -14.22 24.81 20.91
CA GLY A 111 -15.38 24.78 21.80
C GLY A 111 -16.62 25.54 21.29
N SER A 112 -16.61 26.16 20.13
CA SER A 112 -17.73 26.94 19.57
C SER A 112 -18.74 26.11 18.76
N GLY A 113 -18.68 24.78 18.83
CA GLY A 113 -19.61 23.91 18.11
C GLY A 113 -19.13 22.45 18.00
N PRO A 114 -19.79 21.64 17.20
CA PRO A 114 -19.36 20.28 16.95
C PRO A 114 -17.97 20.26 16.34
N ARG A 115 -17.19 19.24 16.71
CA ARG A 115 -15.84 19.05 16.18
C ARG A 115 -15.87 18.83 14.69
N ARG A 116 -14.96 19.50 13.99
CA ARG A 116 -14.71 19.32 12.58
C ARG A 116 -13.30 18.84 12.35
N ILE A 117 -13.07 18.18 11.24
CA ILE A 117 -11.75 17.71 10.81
C ILE A 117 -11.02 18.89 10.17
N PRO A 118 -9.91 19.36 10.74
CA PRO A 118 -9.13 20.42 10.11
C PRO A 118 -8.43 19.89 8.85
N ILE A 119 -8.50 20.69 7.78
CA ILE A 119 -7.71 20.53 6.56
C ILE A 119 -6.58 21.57 6.64
N ARG A 120 -5.34 21.07 6.66
CA ARG A 120 -4.11 21.85 6.67
C ARG A 120 -3.49 21.85 5.30
N ILE A 121 -3.11 23.03 4.82
CA ILE A 121 -2.33 23.17 3.58
C ILE A 121 -0.96 23.69 4.00
N GLU A 122 0.05 22.85 3.82
CA GLU A 122 1.42 23.10 4.25
C GLU A 122 2.32 23.44 3.08
N HIS A 123 3.43 24.13 3.37
CA HIS A 123 4.45 24.55 2.42
C HIS A 123 5.83 24.05 2.85
N ASP A 124 5.94 22.77 3.11
CA ASP A 124 7.19 22.13 3.53
C ASP A 124 7.59 21.08 2.50
N PRO A 125 8.73 21.25 1.78
CA PRO A 125 9.14 20.32 0.73
C PRO A 125 9.42 18.90 1.23
N GLU A 126 9.55 18.67 2.54
CA GLU A 126 9.82 17.38 3.15
C GLU A 126 8.57 16.71 3.72
N LEU A 127 7.46 17.43 3.82
CA LEU A 127 6.21 16.92 4.36
C LEU A 127 5.38 16.23 3.28
N PHE A 128 4.87 15.03 3.57
CA PHE A 128 3.95 14.30 2.70
C PHE A 128 2.49 14.58 3.09
N ALA A 129 1.59 14.47 2.11
CA ALA A 129 0.16 14.46 2.40
C ALA A 129 -0.18 13.28 3.32
N SER A 130 -1.10 13.48 4.25
CA SER A 130 -1.46 12.45 5.21
C SER A 130 -2.82 12.69 5.86
N SER A 131 -3.48 11.60 6.23
CA SER A 131 -4.60 11.56 7.13
C SER A 131 -4.20 10.86 8.43
N SER A 132 -4.44 11.50 9.57
CA SER A 132 -3.99 10.95 10.85
C SER A 132 -4.84 9.78 11.36
N HIS A 133 -6.05 9.61 10.83
CA HIS A 133 -7.02 8.56 11.16
C HIS A 133 -7.94 8.31 9.96
N LEU A 134 -8.79 7.29 10.05
CA LEU A 134 -9.79 6.98 9.02
C LEU A 134 -11.21 7.37 9.47
N GLY A 135 -12.00 7.88 8.53
CA GLY A 135 -13.43 8.12 8.69
C GLY A 135 -13.80 8.91 9.95
N VAL A 136 -14.81 8.41 10.66
CA VAL A 136 -15.33 9.07 11.89
C VAL A 136 -14.28 9.24 12.99
N ASN A 137 -13.18 8.49 12.97
CA ASN A 137 -12.13 8.64 13.98
C ASN A 137 -11.36 9.94 13.83
N LEU A 138 -11.40 10.59 12.67
CA LEU A 138 -10.78 11.90 12.43
C LEU A 138 -11.33 13.00 13.36
N VAL A 139 -12.61 12.95 13.75
CA VAL A 139 -13.18 13.94 14.70
C VAL A 139 -12.64 13.82 16.12
N ARG A 140 -11.92 12.73 16.44
CA ARG A 140 -11.33 12.53 17.78
C ARG A 140 -10.00 13.27 17.98
N GLY A 141 -9.68 14.21 17.12
CA GLY A 141 -8.46 15.02 17.17
C GLY A 141 -7.54 14.80 15.98
N GLY A 142 -8.04 14.14 14.96
CA GLY A 142 -7.33 13.96 13.70
C GLY A 142 -7.37 15.20 12.80
N ALA A 143 -6.59 15.13 11.73
CA ALA A 143 -6.50 16.14 10.69
C ALA A 143 -6.17 15.50 9.35
N ILE A 144 -6.49 16.21 8.26
CA ILE A 144 -5.93 15.99 6.95
C ILE A 144 -4.89 17.05 6.68
N THR A 145 -3.70 16.63 6.31
CA THR A 145 -2.60 17.52 5.93
C THR A 145 -2.29 17.31 4.44
N LEU A 146 -2.29 18.40 3.68
CA LEU A 146 -1.93 18.44 2.28
C LEU A 146 -0.74 19.38 2.10
N ASN A 147 0.19 19.03 1.23
CA ASN A 147 1.37 19.84 1.03
C ASN A 147 1.39 20.44 -0.37
N ALA A 148 1.38 21.78 -0.44
CA ALA A 148 1.41 22.50 -1.69
C ALA A 148 2.80 22.55 -2.35
N ASP A 149 3.89 22.22 -1.65
CA ASP A 149 5.26 22.44 -2.12
C ASP A 149 6.13 21.19 -2.28
N TYR A 150 5.87 20.08 -1.57
CA TYR A 150 6.76 18.92 -1.62
C TYR A 150 6.90 18.31 -3.03
N LEU A 151 5.91 18.49 -3.87
CA LEU A 151 5.87 17.98 -5.25
C LEU A 151 6.60 18.86 -6.27
N VAL A 152 7.08 20.05 -5.88
CA VAL A 152 7.64 21.05 -6.82
C VAL A 152 8.87 20.52 -7.58
N THR A 153 9.66 19.65 -6.97
CA THR A 153 10.87 19.05 -7.57
C THR A 153 10.62 17.72 -8.26
N ASN A 154 9.42 17.15 -8.11
CA ASN A 154 9.06 15.86 -8.71
C ASN A 154 8.94 15.98 -10.24
N ARG A 155 9.47 14.98 -10.98
CA ARG A 155 9.41 14.95 -12.45
C ARG A 155 7.99 14.89 -13.01
N ILE A 156 7.04 14.31 -12.25
CA ILE A 156 5.65 14.20 -12.64
C ILE A 156 4.88 15.44 -12.21
N CYS A 157 5.09 15.89 -10.99
CA CYS A 157 4.29 16.89 -10.29
C CYS A 157 4.92 18.30 -10.30
N GLY A 158 6.22 18.42 -10.61
CA GLY A 158 6.89 19.69 -10.66
C GLY A 158 6.33 20.62 -11.75
N ARG A 159 6.73 21.89 -11.74
CA ARG A 159 6.26 22.93 -12.69
C ARG A 159 6.37 22.56 -14.17
N ARG A 160 7.27 21.65 -14.53
CA ARG A 160 7.48 21.10 -15.87
C ARG A 160 7.14 19.62 -15.96
N GLY A 161 6.47 19.09 -14.95
CA GLY A 161 6.04 17.70 -14.91
C GLY A 161 4.87 17.42 -15.85
N THR A 162 4.65 16.18 -16.17
CA THR A 162 3.58 15.75 -17.09
C THR A 162 2.17 15.99 -16.55
N VAL A 163 2.01 15.99 -15.21
CA VAL A 163 0.74 16.25 -14.51
C VAL A 163 0.72 17.68 -13.95
N GLY A 164 1.87 18.14 -13.47
CA GLY A 164 2.01 19.46 -12.84
C GLY A 164 1.58 19.49 -11.37
N ARG A 165 1.91 20.60 -10.71
CA ARG A 165 1.70 20.81 -9.27
C ARG A 165 0.23 20.66 -8.86
N GLU A 166 -0.65 21.35 -9.56
CA GLU A 166 -2.08 21.39 -9.21
C GLU A 166 -2.76 20.03 -9.41
N GLY A 167 -2.40 19.31 -10.49
CA GLY A 167 -2.95 17.97 -10.74
C GLY A 167 -2.51 16.96 -9.69
N CYS A 168 -1.25 17.01 -9.26
CA CYS A 168 -0.77 16.14 -8.20
C CYS A 168 -1.34 16.50 -6.84
N PHE A 169 -1.48 17.79 -6.52
CA PHE A 169 -2.16 18.21 -5.30
C PHE A 169 -3.61 17.75 -5.27
N TYR A 170 -4.31 17.83 -6.40
CA TYR A 170 -5.65 17.29 -6.54
C TYR A 170 -5.69 15.78 -6.31
N ALA A 171 -4.74 15.02 -6.86
CA ALA A 171 -4.66 13.59 -6.66
C ALA A 171 -4.41 13.21 -5.19
N ASP A 172 -3.55 13.96 -4.49
CA ASP A 172 -3.34 13.79 -3.05
C ASP A 172 -4.60 14.18 -2.25
N ALA A 173 -5.26 15.28 -2.59
CA ALA A 173 -6.53 15.66 -1.95
C ALA A 173 -7.60 14.57 -2.15
N LEU A 174 -7.71 14.00 -3.34
CA LEU A 174 -8.64 12.92 -3.64
C LEU A 174 -8.34 11.66 -2.81
N HIS A 175 -7.06 11.33 -2.62
CA HIS A 175 -6.57 10.24 -1.78
C HIS A 175 -6.90 10.48 -0.30
N GLU A 176 -6.52 11.63 0.24
CA GLU A 176 -6.72 11.94 1.66
C GLU A 176 -8.22 12.05 2.03
N LEU A 177 -9.05 12.53 1.11
CA LEU A 177 -10.50 12.50 1.27
C LEU A 177 -11.06 11.08 1.23
N GLY A 178 -10.42 10.14 0.52
CA GLY A 178 -10.72 8.72 0.60
C GLY A 178 -10.50 8.19 2.03
N HIS A 179 -9.42 8.59 2.69
CA HIS A 179 -9.21 8.29 4.11
C HIS A 179 -10.28 8.94 5.00
N ALA A 180 -10.70 10.15 4.70
CA ALA A 180 -11.80 10.78 5.42
C ALA A 180 -13.13 10.03 5.27
N LEU A 181 -13.33 9.30 4.18
CA LEU A 181 -14.48 8.40 4.00
C LEU A 181 -14.28 7.02 4.65
N GLY A 182 -13.14 6.75 5.28
CA GLY A 182 -12.86 5.50 5.98
C GLY A 182 -12.15 4.43 5.14
N PHE A 183 -11.63 4.76 3.95
CA PHE A 183 -10.86 3.83 3.13
C PHE A 183 -9.39 3.78 3.55
N SER A 184 -8.86 2.58 3.71
CA SER A 184 -7.44 2.32 3.95
C SER A 184 -6.66 2.23 2.64
N HIS A 185 -5.33 2.08 2.74
CA HIS A 185 -4.49 1.90 1.57
C HIS A 185 -4.64 0.51 0.95
N ASP A 186 -4.78 0.44 -0.36
CA ASP A 186 -4.83 -0.83 -1.09
C ASP A 186 -3.48 -1.55 -1.13
N HIS A 187 -2.37 -0.81 -1.11
CA HIS A 187 -1.03 -1.41 -1.16
C HIS A 187 -0.63 -2.17 0.11
N VAL A 188 -1.36 -2.02 1.21
CA VAL A 188 -1.16 -2.84 2.43
C VAL A 188 -1.76 -4.24 2.30
N SER A 189 -2.53 -4.50 1.27
CA SER A 189 -3.06 -5.83 0.98
C SER A 189 -1.92 -6.83 0.76
N PRO A 190 -2.00 -8.06 1.30
CA PRO A 190 -1.02 -9.12 1.03
C PRO A 190 -0.99 -9.55 -0.44
N ARG A 191 -1.93 -9.09 -1.26
CA ARG A 191 -1.94 -9.29 -2.72
C ARG A 191 -1.16 -8.22 -3.49
N ALA A 192 -0.74 -7.15 -2.81
CA ALA A 192 0.03 -6.10 -3.45
C ALA A 192 1.40 -6.65 -3.91
N PRO A 193 1.89 -6.21 -5.09
CA PRO A 193 3.21 -6.61 -5.57
C PRO A 193 4.32 -6.00 -4.71
N ASP A 194 5.58 -6.42 -4.93
CA ASP A 194 6.78 -6.03 -4.17
C ASP A 194 7.05 -4.50 -4.07
N CYS A 195 6.23 -3.67 -4.68
CA CYS A 195 6.35 -2.21 -4.54
C CYS A 195 6.16 -1.76 -3.09
N VAL A 196 5.37 -2.50 -2.30
CA VAL A 196 5.10 -2.27 -0.88
C VAL A 196 6.40 -2.29 -0.06
N ALA A 197 7.31 -3.21 -0.33
CA ALA A 197 8.59 -3.32 0.37
C ALA A 197 9.46 -2.04 0.30
N ARG A 198 9.15 -1.15 -0.66
CA ARG A 198 9.88 0.10 -0.89
C ARG A 198 9.24 1.32 -0.23
N LEU A 199 7.98 1.21 0.16
CA LEU A 199 7.18 2.36 0.64
C LEU A 199 7.14 2.46 2.17
N GLY A 200 7.51 1.40 2.89
CA GLY A 200 7.34 1.33 4.34
C GLY A 200 5.84 1.42 4.71
N THR A 201 5.24 0.29 5.05
CA THR A 201 3.85 0.30 5.50
C THR A 201 3.77 0.72 6.96
N PRO A 202 2.87 1.61 7.35
CA PRO A 202 2.51 1.79 8.76
C PRO A 202 1.98 0.45 9.28
N GLU A 203 2.56 -0.07 10.36
CA GLU A 203 2.18 -1.36 10.98
C GLU A 203 0.73 -1.42 11.49
N ALA A 204 -0.02 -0.32 11.43
CA ALA A 204 -1.32 -0.16 12.06
C ALA A 204 -2.53 -0.28 11.12
N GLU A 205 -2.33 -0.40 9.81
CA GLU A 205 -3.45 -0.51 8.88
C GLU A 205 -3.94 -1.96 8.78
N VAL A 206 -5.23 -2.16 9.03
CA VAL A 206 -5.87 -3.46 8.80
C VAL A 206 -6.09 -3.65 7.31
N ALA A 207 -5.25 -4.48 6.70
CA ALA A 207 -5.38 -4.84 5.30
C ALA A 207 -6.65 -5.66 5.05
N ASP A 208 -7.39 -5.34 3.99
CA ASP A 208 -8.37 -6.27 3.45
C ASP A 208 -7.62 -7.34 2.64
N GLU A 209 -7.47 -8.53 3.20
CA GLU A 209 -6.72 -9.62 2.58
C GLU A 209 -7.28 -10.07 1.22
N GLN A 210 -8.53 -9.73 0.93
CA GLN A 210 -9.22 -10.14 -0.30
C GLN A 210 -9.23 -9.06 -1.37
N TYR A 211 -9.00 -7.81 -0.99
CA TYR A 211 -9.09 -6.66 -1.88
C TYR A 211 -7.71 -6.11 -2.23
N TYR A 212 -7.48 -5.92 -3.49
CA TYR A 212 -6.33 -5.19 -4.03
C TYR A 212 -6.69 -4.63 -5.39
N ASP A 213 -6.74 -3.32 -5.52
CA ASP A 213 -6.92 -2.66 -6.79
C ASP A 213 -5.62 -1.97 -7.25
N PRO A 214 -4.97 -2.46 -8.31
CA PRO A 214 -3.76 -1.84 -8.83
C PRO A 214 -3.98 -0.43 -9.40
N ALA A 215 -5.23 -0.06 -9.71
CA ALA A 215 -5.59 1.22 -10.29
C ALA A 215 -6.22 2.20 -9.28
N SER A 216 -6.43 1.79 -8.02
CA SER A 216 -7.04 2.61 -7.00
C SER A 216 -6.26 3.90 -6.73
N ILE A 217 -6.99 4.98 -6.46
CA ILE A 217 -6.39 6.22 -5.93
C ILE A 217 -5.77 5.99 -4.55
N MET A 218 -6.27 5.00 -3.78
CA MET A 218 -5.76 4.62 -2.46
C MET A 218 -4.51 3.73 -2.52
N ASN A 219 -3.95 3.48 -3.70
CA ASN A 219 -2.83 2.57 -3.91
C ASN A 219 -1.56 3.31 -4.31
N TYR A 220 -0.57 3.38 -3.42
CA TYR A 220 0.74 3.98 -3.74
C TYR A 220 1.53 3.20 -4.80
N CYS A 221 1.19 1.94 -5.05
CA CYS A 221 1.76 1.14 -6.14
C CYS A 221 1.14 1.47 -7.51
N ASN A 222 0.08 2.24 -7.56
CA ASN A 222 -0.51 2.71 -8.80
C ASN A 222 0.39 3.78 -9.46
N PRO A 223 1.05 3.50 -10.60
CA PRO A 223 1.91 4.47 -11.26
C PRO A 223 1.12 5.66 -11.83
N ASP A 224 -0.18 5.47 -12.03
CA ASP A 224 -1.08 6.46 -12.62
C ASP A 224 -1.88 7.25 -11.58
N ARG A 225 -1.67 7.01 -10.25
CA ARG A 225 -2.42 7.70 -9.18
C ARG A 225 -2.38 9.23 -9.32
N TRP A 226 -1.27 9.77 -9.83
CA TRP A 226 -1.09 11.21 -10.03
C TRP A 226 -2.02 11.83 -11.07
N LYS A 227 -2.73 11.00 -11.87
CA LYS A 227 -3.78 11.49 -12.77
C LYS A 227 -5.05 11.92 -12.02
N GLY A 228 -5.16 11.60 -10.73
CA GLY A 228 -6.29 11.98 -9.90
C GLY A 228 -7.62 11.41 -10.41
N GLN A 229 -7.66 10.11 -10.66
CA GLN A 229 -8.86 9.42 -11.15
C GLN A 229 -9.26 8.31 -10.20
N LEU A 230 -10.54 8.24 -9.89
CA LEU A 230 -11.13 7.11 -9.18
C LEU A 230 -11.21 5.91 -10.14
N SER A 231 -10.74 4.75 -9.70
CA SER A 231 -10.87 3.51 -10.46
C SER A 231 -12.32 3.00 -10.47
N PRO A 232 -12.69 2.08 -11.36
CA PRO A 232 -13.98 1.41 -11.28
C PRO A 232 -14.22 0.71 -9.94
N ALA A 233 -13.17 0.21 -9.28
CA ALA A 233 -13.29 -0.45 -7.99
C ALA A 233 -13.39 0.56 -6.84
N ASP A 234 -12.74 1.73 -6.91
CA ASP A 234 -12.99 2.85 -5.98
C ASP A 234 -14.46 3.28 -6.04
N LEU A 235 -15.01 3.47 -7.25
CA LEU A 235 -16.41 3.82 -7.44
C LEU A 235 -17.37 2.77 -6.86
N CYS A 236 -17.07 1.49 -7.09
CA CYS A 236 -17.86 0.41 -6.53
C CYS A 236 -17.77 0.39 -5.01
N SER A 237 -16.57 0.53 -4.44
CA SER A 237 -16.35 0.45 -2.99
C SER A 237 -17.04 1.57 -2.24
N VAL A 238 -16.98 2.82 -2.73
CA VAL A 238 -17.67 3.93 -2.09
C VAL A 238 -19.20 3.79 -2.17
N ARG A 239 -19.74 3.25 -3.28
CA ARG A 239 -21.18 2.95 -3.40
C ARG A 239 -21.60 1.78 -2.51
N ALA A 240 -20.75 0.77 -2.36
CA ALA A 240 -21.00 -0.32 -1.42
C ALA A 240 -21.09 0.18 0.03
N ALA A 241 -20.24 1.14 0.41
CA ALA A 241 -20.21 1.73 1.74
C ALA A 241 -21.38 2.69 1.99
N TYR A 242 -21.61 3.64 1.09
CA TYR A 242 -22.53 4.76 1.31
C TYR A 242 -23.78 4.75 0.43
N GLY A 243 -23.83 3.92 -0.59
CA GLY A 243 -24.86 3.92 -1.65
C GLY A 243 -24.52 4.88 -2.77
N GLY A 244 -24.93 4.54 -3.98
CA GLY A 244 -24.77 5.41 -5.15
C GLY A 244 -25.80 6.52 -5.21
N PRO A 245 -25.62 7.54 -6.06
CA PRO A 245 -26.51 8.70 -6.16
C PRO A 245 -27.94 8.32 -6.56
N HIS A 246 -28.12 7.21 -7.27
CA HIS A 246 -29.42 6.70 -7.70
C HIS A 246 -29.97 5.59 -6.78
N GLY A 247 -29.36 5.37 -5.61
CA GLY A 247 -29.78 4.38 -4.63
C GLY A 247 -29.22 2.99 -4.85
N ASP A 248 -28.37 2.79 -5.87
CA ASP A 248 -27.64 1.55 -6.08
C ASP A 248 -26.65 1.32 -4.93
N ARG A 249 -26.57 0.07 -4.48
CA ARG A 249 -25.61 -0.34 -3.45
C ARG A 249 -25.04 -1.71 -3.84
N PRO A 250 -23.94 -1.73 -4.58
CA PRO A 250 -23.28 -2.98 -4.95
C PRO A 250 -22.80 -3.73 -3.70
N SER A 251 -22.64 -5.04 -3.81
CA SER A 251 -22.01 -5.81 -2.75
C SER A 251 -20.49 -5.62 -2.79
N ARG A 252 -19.81 -5.75 -1.64
CA ARG A 252 -18.34 -5.73 -1.61
C ARG A 252 -17.74 -6.83 -2.51
N ALA A 253 -18.36 -8.00 -2.55
CA ALA A 253 -17.92 -9.10 -3.40
C ALA A 253 -17.95 -8.73 -4.90
N SER A 254 -18.95 -7.96 -5.34
CA SER A 254 -18.97 -7.47 -6.74
C SER A 254 -17.87 -6.46 -7.03
N CYS A 255 -17.48 -5.65 -6.04
CA CYS A 255 -16.36 -4.72 -6.18
C CYS A 255 -15.02 -5.45 -6.30
N TYR A 256 -14.83 -6.52 -5.54
CA TYR A 256 -13.63 -7.37 -5.64
C TYR A 256 -13.48 -8.01 -7.03
N ALA A 257 -14.57 -8.40 -7.65
CA ALA A 257 -14.54 -8.95 -9.00
C ALA A 257 -14.04 -7.93 -10.06
N MET A 258 -14.15 -6.63 -9.80
CA MET A 258 -13.70 -5.57 -10.71
C MET A 258 -12.18 -5.36 -10.69
N THR A 259 -11.49 -5.77 -9.62
CA THR A 259 -10.04 -5.56 -9.47
C THR A 259 -9.19 -6.51 -10.31
N GLY A 260 -9.81 -7.38 -11.11
CA GLY A 260 -9.09 -8.43 -11.86
C GLY A 260 -8.46 -9.50 -10.96
N ALA A 261 -8.73 -9.46 -9.67
CA ALA A 261 -8.33 -10.48 -8.71
C ALA A 261 -9.17 -11.76 -8.92
N THR A 262 -8.96 -12.45 -10.03
CA THR A 262 -9.38 -13.84 -10.15
C THR A 262 -8.71 -14.61 -9.02
N ALA A 263 -9.51 -15.28 -8.23
CA ALA A 263 -9.08 -16.15 -7.15
C ALA A 263 -7.85 -16.97 -7.59
N GLY A 264 -6.72 -16.73 -6.91
CA GLY A 264 -5.37 -17.15 -7.21
C GLY A 264 -5.21 -18.48 -7.89
N GLY A 265 -4.99 -18.45 -9.18
CA GLY A 265 -4.23 -19.46 -9.87
C GLY A 265 -2.75 -19.16 -9.67
N ARG A 266 -2.10 -19.84 -8.73
CA ARG A 266 -0.65 -20.02 -8.79
C ARG A 266 -0.39 -20.81 -10.06
N GLU A 267 -0.12 -20.14 -11.12
CA GLU A 267 0.51 -20.77 -12.29
C GLU A 267 1.94 -21.13 -11.86
N SER A 268 2.10 -22.38 -11.43
CA SER A 268 3.40 -22.97 -11.19
C SER A 268 4.16 -22.98 -12.51
N ARG A 269 5.00 -21.99 -12.74
CA ARG A 269 6.08 -22.16 -13.70
C ARG A 269 7.04 -23.20 -13.14
N ARG A 270 6.88 -24.42 -13.54
CA ARG A 270 7.93 -25.44 -13.47
C ARG A 270 9.00 -25.12 -14.51
N PRO A 271 10.27 -25.41 -14.19
CA PRO A 271 11.45 -25.15 -15.01
C PRO A 271 11.46 -25.93 -16.32
#